data_41937bcb41b7fa0ca64bdf0f7e52689b
#
_entry.id   41937bcb41b7fa0ca64bdf0f7e52689b
#
_cell.length_a   1.000
_cell.length_b   1.000
_cell.length_c   1.000
_cell.angle_alpha   90.00
_cell.angle_beta   90.00
_cell.angle_gamma   90.00
#
_symmetry.space_group_name_H-M   'P 1'
#
loop_
_entity.id
_entity.type
_entity.pdbx_description
1 polymer ?
#
loop_
_entity_poly.entity_id
_entity_poly.type
_entity_poly.pdbx_seq_one_letter_code
_entity_poly.pdbx_strand_id
1 'polypeptide(L)'
;YAVPGLARFRVNLFRQQGHVGAVMRVIPFVVRTIDELLIPPIVKDLCLLPRGLILVTGPTGSGKSTTLAAMVHHINERKPKVIITIEDPIEYLHTDIMATINQREIGVDTHSFAAALKHIMRQNPDIILVGEMRDLETIHLAITAAETGHLVFATLHTTDAPQTIDRIVD
;
A
#
# COMPACT_ATOMS: atom_id res chain seq x y z
N TYR A 1 -1.30 -12.47 14.20
CA TYR A 1 -0.47 -13.41 14.97
C TYR A 1 0.75 -13.84 14.16
N ALA A 2 1.93 -13.82 14.76
CA ALA A 2 3.16 -14.25 14.10
C ALA A 2 3.72 -15.50 14.80
N VAL A 3 4.11 -16.50 14.01
CA VAL A 3 4.86 -17.67 14.46
C VAL A 3 6.29 -17.49 13.95
N PRO A 4 7.27 -17.22 14.84
CA PRO A 4 8.65 -17.03 14.44
C PRO A 4 9.17 -18.19 13.58
N GLY A 5 9.81 -17.88 12.46
CA GLY A 5 10.38 -18.86 11.54
C GLY A 5 9.38 -19.65 10.68
N LEU A 6 8.06 -19.44 10.85
CA LEU A 6 7.04 -20.16 10.10
C LEU A 6 6.21 -19.23 9.20
N ALA A 7 5.38 -18.39 9.79
CA ALA A 7 4.47 -17.51 9.04
C ALA A 7 3.87 -16.43 9.93
N ARG A 8 3.34 -15.40 9.31
CA ARG A 8 2.42 -14.42 9.87
C ARG A 8 1.00 -14.78 9.46
N PHE A 9 0.04 -14.58 10.37
CA PHE A 9 -1.36 -14.92 10.12
C PHE A 9 -2.24 -13.72 10.46
N ARG A 10 -3.10 -13.35 9.54
CA ARG A 10 -4.27 -12.52 9.83
C ARG A 10 -5.35 -13.44 10.36
N VAL A 11 -5.76 -13.24 11.61
CA VAL A 11 -6.73 -14.09 12.29
C VAL A 11 -8.00 -13.30 12.55
N ASN A 12 -9.13 -13.83 12.10
CA ASN A 12 -10.46 -13.35 12.46
C ASN A 12 -11.11 -14.37 13.38
N LEU A 13 -11.45 -13.95 14.61
CA LEU A 13 -12.16 -14.75 15.58
C LEU A 13 -13.64 -14.39 15.56
N PHE A 14 -14.51 -15.39 15.54
CA PHE A 14 -15.96 -15.18 15.52
C PHE A 14 -16.68 -16.23 16.38
N ARG A 15 -17.93 -15.97 16.71
CA ARG A 15 -18.81 -16.95 17.36
C ARG A 15 -19.87 -17.43 16.39
N GLN A 16 -20.12 -18.73 16.38
CA GLN A 16 -21.19 -19.39 15.62
C GLN A 16 -21.80 -20.49 16.48
N GLN A 17 -23.11 -20.45 16.66
CA GLN A 17 -23.87 -21.44 17.43
C GLN A 17 -23.28 -21.74 18.84
N GLY A 18 -22.81 -20.69 19.52
CA GLY A 18 -22.19 -20.79 20.84
C GLY A 18 -20.73 -21.25 20.86
N HIS A 19 -20.14 -21.63 19.74
CA HIS A 19 -18.75 -22.04 19.59
C HIS A 19 -17.88 -20.90 19.07
N VAL A 20 -16.59 -20.91 19.43
CA VAL A 20 -15.58 -19.99 18.88
C VAL A 20 -15.00 -20.61 17.63
N GLY A 21 -15.04 -19.86 16.51
CA GLY A 21 -14.38 -20.19 15.26
C GLY A 21 -13.26 -19.20 14.94
N ALA A 22 -12.32 -19.62 14.10
CA ALA A 22 -11.27 -18.79 13.59
C ALA A 22 -11.07 -19.01 12.08
N VAL A 23 -10.91 -17.91 11.33
CA VAL A 23 -10.43 -17.92 9.95
C VAL A 23 -9.03 -17.30 9.94
N MET A 24 -8.09 -18.00 9.33
CA MET A 24 -6.69 -17.59 9.27
C MET A 24 -6.25 -17.45 7.82
N ARG A 25 -5.61 -16.31 7.49
CA ARG A 25 -4.94 -16.08 6.21
C ARG A 25 -3.44 -15.96 6.44
N VAL A 26 -2.67 -16.73 5.71
CA VAL A 26 -1.20 -16.65 5.73
C VAL A 26 -0.78 -15.33 5.07
N ILE A 27 0.12 -14.60 5.73
CA ILE A 27 0.76 -13.39 5.21
C ILE A 27 2.20 -13.77 4.87
N PRO A 28 2.63 -13.65 3.60
CA PRO A 28 4.00 -13.98 3.20
C PRO A 28 5.04 -13.10 3.90
N PHE A 29 6.18 -13.68 4.27
CA PHE A 29 7.33 -12.91 4.78
C PHE A 29 8.17 -12.30 3.66
N VAL A 30 8.14 -12.90 2.48
CA VAL A 30 8.99 -12.51 1.36
C VAL A 30 8.18 -11.70 0.37
N VAL A 31 8.63 -10.50 0.07
CA VAL A 31 8.13 -9.69 -1.02
C VAL A 31 8.79 -10.15 -2.31
N ARG A 32 8.00 -10.53 -3.30
CA ARG A 32 8.49 -10.89 -4.63
C ARG A 32 8.87 -9.65 -5.41
N THR A 33 9.87 -9.78 -6.27
CA THR A 33 10.31 -8.72 -7.18
C THR A 33 9.32 -8.50 -8.33
N ILE A 34 9.44 -7.36 -9.00
CA ILE A 34 8.67 -7.03 -10.22
C ILE A 34 8.88 -8.10 -11.30
N ASP A 35 10.13 -8.60 -11.43
CA ASP A 35 10.48 -9.62 -12.43
C ASP A 35 9.86 -10.98 -12.10
N GLU A 36 9.94 -11.43 -10.86
CA GLU A 36 9.32 -12.68 -10.40
C GLU A 36 7.79 -12.70 -10.53
N LEU A 37 7.18 -11.53 -10.47
CA LEU A 37 5.74 -11.36 -10.66
C LEU A 37 5.35 -11.20 -12.13
N LEU A 38 6.31 -11.16 -13.05
CA LEU A 38 6.11 -10.90 -14.47
C LEU A 38 5.36 -9.58 -14.75
N ILE A 39 5.53 -8.60 -13.88
CA ILE A 39 4.96 -7.26 -14.05
C ILE A 39 5.72 -6.55 -15.17
N PRO A 40 5.02 -5.82 -16.08
CA PRO A 40 5.66 -5.12 -17.18
C PRO A 40 6.83 -4.23 -16.74
N PRO A 41 7.98 -4.25 -17.45
CA PRO A 41 9.19 -3.54 -17.06
C PRO A 41 9.02 -2.02 -16.85
N ILE A 42 8.06 -1.40 -17.55
CA ILE A 42 7.73 0.03 -17.39
C ILE A 42 7.41 0.40 -15.92
N VAL A 43 6.91 -0.55 -15.12
CA VAL A 43 6.62 -0.30 -13.71
C VAL A 43 7.88 0.03 -12.91
N LYS A 44 9.04 -0.49 -13.31
CA LYS A 44 10.33 -0.14 -12.68
C LYS A 44 10.67 1.34 -12.90
N ASP A 45 10.40 1.85 -14.10
CA ASP A 45 10.64 3.26 -14.44
C ASP A 45 9.66 4.16 -13.68
N LEU A 46 8.40 3.75 -13.58
CA LEU A 46 7.39 4.46 -12.78
C LEU A 46 7.79 4.55 -11.30
N CYS A 47 8.39 3.52 -10.73
CA CYS A 47 8.88 3.53 -9.35
C CYS A 47 9.97 4.58 -9.09
N LEU A 48 10.66 5.03 -10.12
CA LEU A 48 11.79 5.94 -10.02
C LEU A 48 11.45 7.39 -10.39
N LEU A 49 10.19 7.68 -10.69
CA LEU A 49 9.72 9.03 -10.94
C LEU A 49 9.96 9.93 -9.71
N PRO A 50 10.28 11.20 -9.93
CA PRO A 50 10.56 12.13 -8.84
C PRO A 50 9.30 12.49 -8.03
N ARG A 51 8.12 12.50 -8.67
CA ARG A 51 6.82 12.83 -8.08
C ARG A 51 5.69 12.41 -9.01
N GLY A 52 4.48 12.41 -8.50
CA GLY A 52 3.25 12.14 -9.25
C GLY A 52 2.37 11.13 -8.55
N LEU A 53 1.20 10.85 -9.12
CA LEU A 53 0.25 9.87 -8.63
C LEU A 53 0.25 8.64 -9.55
N ILE A 54 0.52 7.49 -8.99
CA ILE A 54 0.47 6.21 -9.69
C ILE A 54 -0.64 5.37 -9.06
N LEU A 55 -1.58 4.94 -9.88
CA LEU A 55 -2.74 4.17 -9.46
C LEU A 55 -2.62 2.71 -9.90
N VAL A 56 -2.76 1.80 -8.94
CA VAL A 56 -2.88 0.37 -9.19
C VAL A 56 -4.34 -0.02 -8.99
N THR A 57 -5.03 -0.36 -10.06
CA THR A 57 -6.47 -0.59 -10.04
C THR A 57 -6.84 -2.02 -10.38
N GLY A 58 -8.04 -2.42 -10.01
CA GLY A 58 -8.56 -3.76 -10.25
C GLY A 58 -9.45 -4.28 -9.11
N PRO A 59 -10.18 -5.38 -9.33
CA PRO A 59 -11.02 -5.98 -8.30
C PRO A 59 -10.20 -6.55 -7.12
N THR A 60 -10.88 -6.93 -6.06
CA THR A 60 -10.26 -7.64 -4.93
C THR A 60 -9.61 -8.94 -5.41
N GLY A 61 -8.39 -9.21 -4.94
CA GLY A 61 -7.64 -10.41 -5.33
C GLY A 61 -6.92 -10.33 -6.68
N SER A 62 -6.94 -9.19 -7.38
CA SER A 62 -6.24 -9.00 -8.66
C SER A 62 -4.72 -8.80 -8.52
N GLY A 63 -4.19 -8.75 -7.29
CA GLY A 63 -2.75 -8.59 -7.05
C GLY A 63 -2.30 -7.15 -6.79
N LYS A 64 -3.19 -6.20 -6.53
CA LYS A 64 -2.84 -4.79 -6.27
C LYS A 64 -1.80 -4.63 -5.15
N SER A 65 -2.08 -5.19 -3.96
CA SER A 65 -1.16 -5.12 -2.81
C SER A 65 0.18 -5.80 -3.11
N THR A 66 0.15 -6.92 -3.83
CA THR A 66 1.37 -7.64 -4.23
C THR A 66 2.22 -6.80 -5.19
N THR A 67 1.57 -6.12 -6.15
CA THR A 67 2.24 -5.21 -7.09
C THR A 67 2.86 -4.03 -6.36
N LEU A 68 2.09 -3.38 -5.48
CA LEU A 68 2.60 -2.25 -4.68
C LEU A 68 3.75 -2.65 -3.77
N ALA A 69 3.67 -3.81 -3.13
CA ALA A 69 4.77 -4.34 -2.31
C ALA A 69 6.04 -4.54 -3.14
N ALA A 70 5.91 -5.10 -4.35
CA ALA A 70 7.04 -5.26 -5.28
C ALA A 70 7.63 -3.92 -5.73
N MET A 71 6.79 -2.90 -5.95
CA MET A 71 7.22 -1.54 -6.30
C MET A 71 8.00 -0.90 -5.14
N VAL A 72 7.48 -0.97 -3.92
CA VAL A 72 8.17 -0.48 -2.71
C VAL A 72 9.50 -1.22 -2.52
N HIS A 73 9.51 -2.53 -2.66
CA HIS A 73 10.73 -3.33 -2.55
C HIS A 73 11.77 -2.94 -3.62
N HIS A 74 11.35 -2.72 -4.87
CA HIS A 74 12.22 -2.28 -5.95
C HIS A 74 12.94 -0.96 -5.64
N ILE A 75 12.22 -0.01 -5.02
CA ILE A 75 12.79 1.28 -4.60
C ILE A 75 13.73 1.08 -3.42
N ASN A 76 13.30 0.31 -2.42
CA ASN A 76 14.04 0.03 -1.20
C ASN A 76 15.44 -0.57 -1.45
N GLU A 77 15.57 -1.38 -2.49
CA GLU A 77 16.86 -1.94 -2.91
C GLU A 77 17.78 -0.94 -3.61
N ARG A 78 17.26 0.21 -4.10
CA ARG A 78 17.98 1.05 -5.08
C ARG A 78 18.15 2.51 -4.70
N LYS A 79 17.31 3.02 -3.80
CA LYS A 79 17.27 4.46 -3.50
C LYS A 79 17.17 4.74 -2.00
N PRO A 80 18.00 5.65 -1.46
CA PRO A 80 17.89 6.10 -0.07
C PRO A 80 16.71 7.09 0.05
N LYS A 81 15.49 6.55 0.16
CA LYS A 81 14.24 7.30 0.20
C LYS A 81 13.51 7.09 1.52
N VAL A 82 12.74 8.08 1.95
CA VAL A 82 11.78 7.93 3.03
C VAL A 82 10.43 7.52 2.44
N ILE A 83 10.01 6.29 2.72
CA ILE A 83 8.76 5.72 2.25
C ILE A 83 7.82 5.58 3.44
N ILE A 84 6.62 6.15 3.33
CA ILE A 84 5.59 5.97 4.36
C ILE A 84 4.38 5.30 3.74
N THR A 85 3.93 4.20 4.34
CA THR A 85 2.72 3.50 3.89
C THR A 85 1.59 3.67 4.90
N ILE A 86 0.36 3.69 4.37
CA ILE A 86 -0.89 3.67 5.15
C ILE A 86 -1.71 2.53 4.59
N GLU A 87 -2.00 1.53 5.40
CA GLU A 87 -2.60 0.27 4.96
C GLU A 87 -3.74 -0.18 5.89
N ASP A 88 -4.70 -0.94 5.35
CA ASP A 88 -5.85 -1.47 6.10
C ASP A 88 -6.15 -2.94 5.69
N PRO A 89 -5.44 -3.89 6.33
CA PRO A 89 -4.26 -3.82 7.17
C PRO A 89 -2.95 -3.93 6.36
N ILE A 90 -1.80 -3.90 7.06
CA ILE A 90 -0.48 -4.18 6.46
C ILE A 90 -0.45 -5.64 5.99
N GLU A 91 -0.33 -5.85 4.65
CA GLU A 91 -0.26 -7.19 4.05
C GLU A 91 1.18 -7.68 3.89
N TYR A 92 2.14 -6.80 3.65
CA TYR A 92 3.56 -7.13 3.50
C TYR A 92 4.41 -6.30 4.44
N LEU A 93 5.33 -6.94 5.18
CA LEU A 93 6.31 -6.22 5.98
C LEU A 93 7.57 -5.98 5.16
N HIS A 94 7.99 -4.73 5.14
CA HIS A 94 9.25 -4.33 4.54
C HIS A 94 10.32 -4.16 5.61
N THR A 95 11.53 -4.62 5.29
CA THR A 95 12.74 -4.35 6.09
C THR A 95 13.53 -3.27 5.38
N ASP A 96 14.05 -2.28 6.09
CA ASP A 96 14.90 -1.24 5.55
C ASP A 96 16.15 -1.84 4.89
N ILE A 97 16.45 -1.42 3.65
CA ILE A 97 17.66 -1.79 2.91
C ILE A 97 18.43 -0.52 2.59
N MET A 98 18.02 0.22 1.56
CA MET A 98 18.52 1.56 1.27
C MET A 98 17.52 2.64 1.69
N ALA A 99 16.24 2.35 1.60
CA ALA A 99 15.19 3.26 2.04
C ALA A 99 14.86 3.05 3.52
N THR A 100 14.32 4.10 4.15
CA THR A 100 13.65 3.98 5.46
C THR A 100 12.15 3.85 5.23
N ILE A 101 11.55 2.77 5.71
CA ILE A 101 10.14 2.45 5.47
C ILE A 101 9.35 2.49 6.78
N ASN A 102 8.39 3.40 6.85
CA ASN A 102 7.46 3.53 7.96
C ASN A 102 6.08 3.06 7.53
N GLN A 103 5.63 1.90 8.03
CA GLN A 103 4.32 1.34 7.73
C GLN A 103 3.33 1.64 8.85
N ARG A 104 2.15 2.12 8.51
CA ARG A 104 1.07 2.45 9.44
C ARG A 104 -0.19 1.70 9.11
N GLU A 105 -0.76 1.06 10.10
CA GLU A 105 -2.01 0.32 9.98
C GLU A 105 -3.19 1.13 10.51
N ILE A 106 -4.28 1.16 9.73
CA ILE A 106 -5.54 1.78 10.17
C ILE A 106 -6.10 1.00 11.36
N GLY A 107 -6.56 1.75 12.35
CA GLY A 107 -7.13 1.17 13.60
C GLY A 107 -6.10 0.73 14.63
N VAL A 108 -4.81 0.68 14.27
CA VAL A 108 -3.69 0.38 15.18
C VAL A 108 -2.83 1.61 15.38
N ASP A 109 -2.25 2.13 14.30
CA ASP A 109 -1.28 3.23 14.32
C ASP A 109 -1.91 4.58 13.97
N THR A 110 -3.04 4.55 13.27
CA THR A 110 -3.78 5.74 12.84
C THR A 110 -5.27 5.45 12.73
N HIS A 111 -6.09 6.50 12.80
CA HIS A 111 -7.55 6.37 12.79
C HIS A 111 -8.15 6.25 11.38
N SER A 112 -7.54 6.89 10.38
CA SER A 112 -8.04 6.88 9.00
C SER A 112 -6.94 7.23 8.01
N PHE A 113 -7.17 6.95 6.72
CA PHE A 113 -6.26 7.34 5.64
C PHE A 113 -6.08 8.85 5.57
N ALA A 114 -7.16 9.62 5.62
CA ALA A 114 -7.12 11.08 5.58
C ALA A 114 -6.37 11.67 6.78
N ALA A 115 -6.61 11.18 8.00
CA ALA A 115 -5.89 11.62 9.19
C ALA A 115 -4.39 11.33 9.07
N ALA A 116 -4.01 10.13 8.62
CA ALA A 116 -2.63 9.76 8.42
C ALA A 116 -1.94 10.66 7.39
N LEU A 117 -2.56 10.87 6.21
CA LEU A 117 -2.01 11.70 5.13
C LEU A 117 -1.70 13.13 5.61
N LYS A 118 -2.61 13.76 6.35
CA LYS A 118 -2.40 15.11 6.92
C LYS A 118 -1.14 15.20 7.80
N HIS A 119 -0.82 14.13 8.55
CA HIS A 119 0.35 14.09 9.41
C HIS A 119 1.62 13.71 8.64
N ILE A 120 1.53 12.78 7.71
CA ILE A 120 2.66 12.26 6.93
C ILE A 120 3.29 13.34 6.07
N MET A 121 2.52 14.23 5.46
CA MET A 121 3.02 15.34 4.66
C MET A 121 3.98 16.27 5.42
N ARG A 122 3.98 16.23 6.76
CA ARG A 122 4.89 16.99 7.63
C ARG A 122 6.13 16.20 8.07
N GLN A 123 6.25 14.95 7.62
CA GLN A 123 7.34 14.05 8.00
C GLN A 123 8.40 13.91 6.91
N ASN A 124 8.32 14.79 5.90
CA ASN A 124 9.26 14.85 4.78
C ASN A 124 9.40 13.51 4.02
N PRO A 125 8.31 12.83 3.65
CA PRO A 125 8.39 11.61 2.88
C PRO A 125 8.81 11.93 1.45
N ASP A 126 9.56 11.03 0.83
CA ASP A 126 9.77 11.05 -0.62
C ASP A 126 8.62 10.34 -1.33
N ILE A 127 8.15 9.25 -0.73
CA ILE A 127 7.15 8.36 -1.30
C ILE A 127 6.07 8.06 -0.27
N ILE A 128 4.82 8.12 -0.71
CA ILE A 128 3.65 7.80 0.11
C ILE A 128 2.89 6.66 -0.58
N LEU A 129 2.58 5.59 0.16
CA LEU A 129 1.68 4.56 -0.30
C LEU A 129 0.36 4.66 0.47
N VAL A 130 -0.74 4.82 -0.27
CA VAL A 130 -2.10 4.79 0.24
C VAL A 130 -2.72 3.46 -0.17
N GLY A 131 -2.87 2.56 0.78
CA GLY A 131 -3.32 1.19 0.52
C GLY A 131 -4.62 1.14 -0.26
N GLU A 132 -5.55 2.05 0.03
CA GLU A 132 -6.78 2.22 -0.75
C GLU A 132 -7.38 3.63 -0.55
N MET A 133 -7.96 4.17 -1.62
CA MET A 133 -8.71 5.44 -1.59
C MET A 133 -10.20 5.15 -1.70
N ARG A 134 -10.93 5.24 -0.58
CA ARG A 134 -12.38 4.94 -0.53
C ARG A 134 -13.25 6.18 -0.53
N ASP A 135 -12.73 7.30 -0.08
CA ASP A 135 -13.47 8.55 0.13
C ASP A 135 -12.79 9.73 -0.58
N LEU A 136 -13.57 10.76 -0.87
CA LEU A 136 -13.12 11.96 -1.58
C LEU A 136 -12.02 12.72 -0.83
N GLU A 137 -12.07 12.74 0.50
CA GLU A 137 -11.05 13.43 1.30
C GLU A 137 -9.67 12.76 1.11
N THR A 138 -9.63 11.43 1.16
CA THR A 138 -8.40 10.66 0.92
C THR A 138 -7.89 10.86 -0.51
N ILE A 139 -8.78 10.85 -1.50
CA ILE A 139 -8.42 11.09 -2.92
C ILE A 139 -7.82 12.49 -3.08
N HIS A 140 -8.48 13.52 -2.55
CA HIS A 140 -8.00 14.91 -2.64
C HIS A 140 -6.63 15.10 -1.98
N LEU A 141 -6.43 14.51 -0.80
CA LEU A 141 -5.15 14.58 -0.09
C LEU A 141 -4.04 13.85 -0.83
N ALA A 142 -4.31 12.71 -1.46
CA ALA A 142 -3.35 11.96 -2.27
C ALA A 142 -2.92 12.75 -3.50
N ILE A 143 -3.86 13.40 -4.19
CA ILE A 143 -3.59 14.28 -5.34
C ILE A 143 -2.74 15.47 -4.87
N THR A 144 -3.14 16.13 -3.78
CA THR A 144 -2.39 17.27 -3.21
C THR A 144 -0.95 16.87 -2.87
N ALA A 145 -0.75 15.70 -2.28
CA ALA A 145 0.59 15.18 -1.99
C ALA A 145 1.42 15.02 -3.28
N ALA A 146 0.82 14.46 -4.33
CA ALA A 146 1.50 14.29 -5.63
C ALA A 146 1.86 15.64 -6.28
N GLU A 147 0.98 16.62 -6.22
CA GLU A 147 1.20 17.98 -6.74
C GLU A 147 2.29 18.72 -5.95
N THR A 148 2.37 18.49 -4.65
CA THR A 148 3.35 19.15 -3.78
C THR A 148 4.73 18.49 -3.75
N GLY A 149 4.98 17.52 -4.63
CA GLY A 149 6.32 17.00 -4.90
C GLY A 149 6.61 15.59 -4.42
N HIS A 150 5.61 14.87 -3.93
CA HIS A 150 5.74 13.49 -3.48
C HIS A 150 5.42 12.49 -4.61
N LEU A 151 6.04 11.32 -4.59
CA LEU A 151 5.60 10.19 -5.40
C LEU A 151 4.55 9.41 -4.60
N VAL A 152 3.32 9.37 -5.09
CA VAL A 152 2.20 8.74 -4.40
C VAL A 152 1.78 7.48 -5.14
N PHE A 153 1.76 6.35 -4.44
CA PHE A 153 1.16 5.10 -4.90
C PHE A 153 -0.17 4.90 -4.21
N ALA A 154 -1.22 4.59 -4.94
CA ALA A 154 -2.52 4.33 -4.34
C ALA A 154 -3.30 3.25 -5.09
N THR A 155 -4.33 2.68 -4.42
CA THR A 155 -5.25 1.75 -5.09
C THR A 155 -6.67 2.30 -5.16
N LEU A 156 -7.35 1.87 -6.22
CA LEU A 156 -8.79 2.01 -6.40
C LEU A 156 -9.40 0.68 -6.84
N HIS A 157 -10.64 0.46 -6.44
CA HIS A 157 -11.41 -0.73 -6.84
C HIS A 157 -12.25 -0.45 -8.09
N THR A 158 -11.58 -0.01 -9.15
CA THR A 158 -12.19 0.20 -10.47
C THR A 158 -11.74 -0.89 -11.43
N THR A 159 -12.54 -1.20 -12.43
CA THR A 159 -12.28 -2.31 -13.36
C THR A 159 -11.31 -1.91 -14.47
N ASP A 160 -11.24 -0.63 -14.81
CA ASP A 160 -10.40 -0.11 -15.89
C ASP A 160 -9.93 1.34 -15.65
N ALA A 161 -9.07 1.83 -16.52
CA ALA A 161 -8.51 3.18 -16.42
C ALA A 161 -9.56 4.30 -16.64
N PRO A 162 -10.50 4.22 -17.59
CA PRO A 162 -11.56 5.22 -17.71
C PRO A 162 -12.38 5.39 -16.43
N GLN A 163 -12.90 4.29 -15.85
CA GLN A 163 -13.64 4.33 -14.58
C GLN A 163 -12.81 4.90 -13.43
N THR A 164 -11.49 4.68 -13.48
CA THR A 164 -10.59 5.25 -12.48
C THR A 164 -10.57 6.77 -12.54
N ILE A 165 -10.54 7.33 -13.75
CA ILE A 165 -10.57 8.79 -13.96
C ILE A 165 -11.90 9.35 -13.49
N ASP A 166 -13.03 8.75 -13.91
CA ASP A 166 -14.37 9.17 -13.48
C ASP A 166 -14.47 9.19 -11.95
N ARG A 167 -13.97 8.12 -11.30
CA ARG A 167 -13.99 8.00 -9.82
C ARG A 167 -13.16 9.05 -9.09
N ILE A 168 -12.17 9.64 -9.74
CA ILE A 168 -11.32 10.69 -9.16
C ILE A 168 -11.93 12.07 -9.39
N VAL A 169 -12.66 12.26 -10.49
CA VAL A 169 -13.21 13.55 -10.89
C VAL A 169 -14.57 13.82 -10.24
N ASP A 170 -15.36 12.77 -9.98
CA ASP A 170 -16.66 12.83 -9.28
C ASP A 170 -16.51 13.02 -7.75
#